data_a108f55ddc7d138ea5026de62185b1d7
#
_entry.id   a108f55ddc7d138ea5026de62185b1d7
#
_cell.length_a   1.000
_cell.length_b   1.000
_cell.length_c   1.000
_cell.angle_alpha   90.00
_cell.angle_beta   90.00
_cell.angle_gamma   90.00
#
_symmetry.space_group_name_H-M   'P 1'
#
loop_
_entity.id
_entity.type
_entity.pdbx_description
1 polymer ?
#
loop_
_entity_poly.entity_id
_entity_poly.type
_entity_poly.pdbx_seq_one_letter_code
_entity_poly.pdbx_strand_id
1 'polypeptide(L)'
;MVTLSILVPRNLEKEVLNMLGIVLAGGQSKRFGRDKAQVQLPGQPLNNVGLAVTKLQLLCEQVIVSANQQNMANLTEQFRTSSNVIVVTDQVPFERQGPLSGIFAATNYSPELTDYLLLAVDYPLITTTILTTLVTQTDCYATTPTQDHYLVSHVRTSQAMVRAHLLLGDLRVSHFIKTTCQGLPVTFPDSQAFTNLNNMEALTNAK
;
A
#
# COMPACT_ATOMS: atom_id res chain seq x y z
N MET A 1 -18.10 3.43 26.29
CA MET A 1 -16.79 3.42 25.64
C MET A 1 -16.21 2.02 25.81
N VAL A 2 -16.34 1.16 24.81
CA VAL A 2 -15.78 -0.20 24.88
C VAL A 2 -14.51 -0.16 24.03
N THR A 3 -13.38 -0.15 24.70
CA THR A 3 -12.06 -0.25 24.06
C THR A 3 -11.91 -1.71 23.61
N LEU A 4 -12.10 -1.96 22.31
CA LEU A 4 -11.79 -3.26 21.71
C LEU A 4 -10.27 -3.39 21.66
N SER A 5 -9.67 -4.00 22.69
CA SER A 5 -8.28 -4.44 22.65
C SER A 5 -8.20 -5.60 21.68
N ILE A 6 -7.72 -5.35 20.47
CA ILE A 6 -7.31 -6.43 19.56
C ILE A 6 -6.09 -7.06 20.24
N LEU A 7 -6.27 -8.27 20.79
CA LEU A 7 -5.19 -9.08 21.33
C LEU A 7 -4.27 -9.50 20.18
N VAL A 8 -3.23 -8.72 19.94
CA VAL A 8 -2.13 -9.09 19.07
C VAL A 8 -1.33 -10.17 19.78
N PRO A 9 -1.10 -11.34 19.20
CA PRO A 9 -0.26 -12.37 19.84
C PRO A 9 1.15 -11.82 20.12
N ARG A 10 1.71 -12.13 21.28
CA ARG A 10 3.03 -11.62 21.74
C ARG A 10 4.19 -11.83 20.73
N ASN A 11 4.12 -12.83 19.87
CA ASN A 11 5.12 -13.05 18.80
C ASN A 11 4.98 -12.05 17.65
N LEU A 12 3.76 -11.55 17.40
CA LEU A 12 3.51 -10.49 16.40
C LEU A 12 4.02 -9.12 16.87
N GLU A 13 4.08 -8.87 18.19
CA GLU A 13 4.57 -7.58 18.70
C GLU A 13 6.02 -7.27 18.31
N LYS A 14 6.89 -8.28 18.17
CA LYS A 14 8.28 -8.08 17.75
C LYS A 14 8.43 -7.89 16.25
N GLU A 15 7.58 -8.52 15.43
CA GLU A 15 7.61 -8.39 13.96
C GLU A 15 6.97 -7.07 13.50
N VAL A 16 5.92 -6.63 14.20
CA VAL A 16 5.24 -5.34 13.96
C VAL A 16 6.14 -4.14 14.31
N LEU A 17 7.04 -4.27 15.29
CA LEU A 17 7.91 -3.18 15.76
C LEU A 17 9.00 -2.75 14.77
N ASN A 18 9.20 -3.45 13.64
CA ASN A 18 10.20 -3.10 12.63
C ASN A 18 9.62 -3.03 11.20
N MET A 19 8.29 -3.13 11.05
CA MET A 19 7.64 -3.10 9.75
C MET A 19 7.29 -1.67 9.35
N LEU A 20 7.55 -1.32 8.10
CA LEU A 20 7.14 -0.05 7.50
C LEU A 20 5.92 -0.26 6.59
N GLY A 21 4.97 0.66 6.64
CA GLY A 21 3.83 0.69 5.72
C GLY A 21 4.14 1.52 4.48
N ILE A 22 3.76 1.05 3.30
CA ILE A 22 3.79 1.86 2.08
C ILE A 22 2.37 2.01 1.55
N VAL A 23 1.85 3.25 1.55
CA VAL A 23 0.60 3.60 0.88
C VAL A 23 0.91 4.16 -0.50
N LEU A 24 0.46 3.47 -1.55
CA LEU A 24 0.64 3.93 -2.93
C LEU A 24 -0.52 4.84 -3.35
N ALA A 25 -0.28 6.15 -3.32
CA ALA A 25 -1.24 7.21 -3.62
C ALA A 25 -0.89 8.05 -4.86
N GLY A 26 0.19 7.69 -5.57
CA GLY A 26 0.78 8.46 -6.68
C GLY A 26 0.15 8.23 -8.07
N GLY A 27 -0.87 7.40 -8.20
CA GLY A 27 -1.48 7.06 -9.49
C GLY A 27 -2.06 8.28 -10.24
N GLN A 28 -1.85 8.36 -11.57
CA GLN A 28 -2.28 9.52 -12.39
C GLN A 28 -3.79 9.60 -12.64
N SER A 29 -4.61 8.71 -12.13
CA SER A 29 -6.11 8.70 -12.20
C SER A 29 -6.73 9.28 -13.49
N LYS A 30 -6.03 9.17 -14.64
CA LYS A 30 -6.40 9.82 -15.92
C LYS A 30 -7.83 9.51 -16.38
N ARG A 31 -8.36 8.36 -16.02
CA ARG A 31 -9.73 7.93 -16.37
C ARG A 31 -10.77 8.37 -15.35
N PHE A 32 -10.35 8.73 -14.13
CA PHE A 32 -11.23 9.02 -13.01
C PHE A 32 -11.57 10.51 -12.89
N GLY A 33 -10.84 11.40 -13.59
CA GLY A 33 -11.05 12.85 -13.52
C GLY A 33 -10.81 13.50 -12.15
N ARG A 34 -10.56 12.68 -11.10
CA ARG A 34 -10.29 13.11 -9.72
C ARG A 34 -9.14 12.29 -9.15
N ASP A 35 -8.43 12.85 -8.17
CA ASP A 35 -7.40 12.13 -7.42
C ASP A 35 -8.05 11.05 -6.53
N LYS A 36 -7.81 9.78 -6.85
CA LYS A 36 -8.38 8.63 -6.11
C LYS A 36 -7.98 8.61 -4.64
N ALA A 37 -6.81 9.13 -4.29
CA ALA A 37 -6.34 9.24 -2.91
C ALA A 37 -7.28 10.13 -2.07
N GLN A 38 -7.82 11.18 -2.69
CA GLN A 38 -8.70 12.15 -2.04
C GLN A 38 -10.18 11.79 -2.09
N VAL A 39 -10.56 10.75 -2.82
CA VAL A 39 -11.97 10.30 -2.86
C VAL A 39 -12.38 9.77 -1.49
N GLN A 40 -13.50 10.25 -0.99
CA GLN A 40 -14.19 9.72 0.17
C GLN A 40 -15.41 8.93 -0.29
N LEU A 41 -15.45 7.64 0.05
CA LEU A 41 -16.59 6.80 -0.28
C LEU A 41 -17.79 7.11 0.61
N PRO A 42 -19.02 6.95 0.12
CA PRO A 42 -20.22 7.10 0.95
C PRO A 42 -20.15 6.22 2.21
N GLY A 43 -20.45 6.82 3.36
CA GLY A 43 -20.42 6.14 4.66
C GLY A 43 -19.02 5.90 5.25
N GLN A 44 -17.95 6.27 4.57
CA GLN A 44 -16.60 6.23 5.13
C GLN A 44 -16.25 7.55 5.83
N PRO A 45 -15.59 7.50 7.01
CA PRO A 45 -15.23 8.70 7.77
C PRO A 45 -14.04 9.47 7.16
N LEU A 46 -13.23 8.81 6.36
CA LEU A 46 -11.99 9.33 5.78
C LEU A 46 -11.97 9.12 4.26
N ASN A 47 -11.13 9.90 3.57
CA ASN A 47 -10.79 9.64 2.18
C ASN A 47 -9.93 8.36 2.05
N ASN A 48 -9.74 7.86 0.83
CA ASN A 48 -9.10 6.55 0.60
C ASN A 48 -7.66 6.49 1.14
N VAL A 49 -6.89 7.56 1.02
CA VAL A 49 -5.54 7.60 1.60
C VAL A 49 -5.60 7.58 3.12
N GLY A 50 -6.52 8.30 3.74
CA GLY A 50 -6.74 8.27 5.19
C GLY A 50 -7.12 6.88 5.69
N LEU A 51 -8.02 6.18 4.98
CA LEU A 51 -8.39 4.80 5.29
C LEU A 51 -7.20 3.84 5.20
N ALA A 52 -6.36 3.97 4.15
CA ALA A 52 -5.18 3.14 3.99
C ALA A 52 -4.15 3.40 5.10
N VAL A 53 -3.84 4.67 5.36
CA VAL A 53 -2.91 5.07 6.43
C VAL A 53 -3.37 4.55 7.79
N THR A 54 -4.63 4.78 8.17
CA THR A 54 -5.15 4.33 9.46
C THR A 54 -5.04 2.81 9.66
N LYS A 55 -5.25 2.03 8.60
CA LYS A 55 -5.10 0.56 8.64
C LYS A 55 -3.64 0.14 8.84
N LEU A 56 -2.72 0.77 8.10
CA LEU A 56 -1.29 0.44 8.21
C LEU A 56 -0.69 0.90 9.56
N GLN A 57 -1.14 2.03 10.12
CA GLN A 57 -0.70 2.50 11.45
C GLN A 57 -1.00 1.52 12.59
N LEU A 58 -1.94 0.58 12.41
CA LEU A 58 -2.22 -0.47 13.39
C LEU A 58 -1.20 -1.62 13.35
N LEU A 59 -0.41 -1.72 12.26
CA LEU A 59 0.44 -2.87 11.96
C LEU A 59 1.90 -2.48 11.66
N CYS A 60 2.18 -1.19 11.52
CA CYS A 60 3.48 -0.69 11.12
C CYS A 60 3.95 0.41 12.07
N GLU A 61 5.25 0.45 12.34
CA GLU A 61 5.87 1.50 13.15
C GLU A 61 5.71 2.87 12.49
N GLN A 62 5.86 2.91 11.18
CA GLN A 62 5.78 4.12 10.39
C GLN A 62 5.09 3.85 9.04
N VAL A 63 4.37 4.82 8.52
CA VAL A 63 3.69 4.74 7.23
C VAL A 63 4.27 5.77 6.27
N ILE A 64 4.73 5.31 5.11
CA ILE A 64 5.26 6.13 4.04
C ILE A 64 4.17 6.22 2.94
N VAL A 65 3.70 7.43 2.67
CA VAL A 65 2.70 7.70 1.64
C VAL A 65 3.42 8.16 0.37
N SER A 66 3.43 7.32 -0.65
CA SER A 66 3.95 7.67 -1.97
C SER A 66 2.91 8.49 -2.73
N ALA A 67 3.18 9.78 -2.87
CA ALA A 67 2.38 10.77 -3.56
C ALA A 67 2.88 11.02 -4.99
N ASN A 68 2.06 11.64 -5.83
CA ASN A 68 2.52 12.28 -7.06
C ASN A 68 2.72 13.79 -6.84
N GLN A 69 3.32 14.48 -7.84
CA GLN A 69 3.57 15.92 -7.75
C GLN A 69 2.30 16.77 -7.55
N GLN A 70 1.13 16.29 -8.00
CA GLN A 70 -0.12 17.04 -7.94
C GLN A 70 -0.78 16.96 -6.55
N ASN A 71 -0.65 15.83 -5.85
CA ASN A 71 -1.29 15.63 -4.56
C ASN A 71 -0.33 15.72 -3.36
N MET A 72 0.98 15.85 -3.58
CA MET A 72 2.00 15.93 -2.53
C MET A 72 1.67 16.98 -1.47
N ALA A 73 1.38 18.21 -1.90
CA ALA A 73 1.12 19.31 -0.96
C ALA A 73 -0.12 19.03 -0.09
N ASN A 74 -1.20 18.53 -0.70
CA ASN A 74 -2.44 18.21 0.02
C ASN A 74 -2.24 17.06 1.00
N LEU A 75 -1.49 16.00 0.61
CA LEU A 75 -1.21 14.86 1.47
C LEU A 75 -0.26 15.23 2.61
N THR A 76 0.74 16.09 2.36
CA THR A 76 1.62 16.61 3.41
C THR A 76 0.83 17.39 4.45
N GLU A 77 -0.09 18.27 4.03
CA GLU A 77 -0.94 19.01 4.96
C GLU A 77 -1.91 18.08 5.70
N GLN A 78 -2.52 17.10 5.00
CA GLN A 78 -3.44 16.13 5.62
C GLN A 78 -2.78 15.37 6.78
N PHE A 79 -1.50 14.99 6.64
CA PHE A 79 -0.78 14.20 7.64
C PHE A 79 0.20 15.00 8.50
N ARG A 80 0.16 16.33 8.43
CA ARG A 80 1.10 17.23 9.13
C ARG A 80 1.22 16.99 10.64
N THR A 81 0.13 16.56 11.29
CA THR A 81 0.11 16.29 12.73
C THR A 81 0.36 14.82 13.09
N SER A 82 0.55 13.96 12.10
CA SER A 82 0.79 12.52 12.31
C SER A 82 2.29 12.24 12.37
N SER A 83 2.82 12.05 13.57
CA SER A 83 4.28 11.89 13.79
C SER A 83 4.87 10.63 13.14
N ASN A 84 4.04 9.62 12.84
CA ASN A 84 4.45 8.36 12.24
C ASN A 84 4.02 8.21 10.76
N VAL A 85 3.70 9.33 10.07
CA VAL A 85 3.38 9.35 8.64
C VAL A 85 4.34 10.27 7.91
N ILE A 86 4.94 9.76 6.83
CA ILE A 86 5.85 10.51 5.96
C ILE A 86 5.27 10.50 4.55
N VAL A 87 5.27 11.67 3.90
CA VAL A 87 4.83 11.79 2.51
C VAL A 87 6.05 11.96 1.62
N VAL A 88 6.19 11.12 0.61
CA VAL A 88 7.28 11.15 -0.37
C VAL A 88 6.74 11.22 -1.79
N THR A 89 7.57 11.70 -2.73
CA THR A 89 7.27 11.64 -4.17
C THR A 89 8.30 10.80 -4.89
N ASP A 90 7.96 10.40 -6.12
CA ASP A 90 8.90 9.72 -7.01
C ASP A 90 10.24 10.47 -7.08
N GLN A 91 11.33 9.70 -7.18
CA GLN A 91 12.69 10.22 -7.17
C GLN A 91 13.44 9.85 -8.45
N VAL A 92 14.32 10.76 -8.87
CA VAL A 92 15.25 10.50 -9.98
C VAL A 92 16.14 9.28 -9.66
N PRO A 93 16.48 8.46 -10.65
CA PRO A 93 16.11 8.57 -12.08
C PRO A 93 14.82 7.81 -12.44
N PHE A 94 14.04 7.33 -11.47
CA PHE A 94 12.90 6.42 -11.70
C PHE A 94 11.54 7.10 -11.51
N GLU A 95 11.43 8.36 -11.89
CA GLU A 95 10.17 9.09 -11.80
C GLU A 95 9.12 8.57 -12.80
N ARG A 96 7.86 8.56 -12.38
CA ARG A 96 6.68 8.24 -13.22
C ARG A 96 6.70 6.86 -13.89
N GLN A 97 7.41 5.91 -13.31
CA GLN A 97 7.46 4.52 -13.78
C GLN A 97 6.45 3.61 -13.07
N GLY A 98 5.33 4.17 -12.66
CA GLY A 98 4.24 3.45 -12.02
C GLY A 98 4.48 3.15 -10.53
N PRO A 99 3.83 2.12 -9.97
CA PRO A 99 3.91 1.85 -8.54
C PRO A 99 5.33 1.56 -8.02
N LEU A 100 6.23 1.03 -8.87
CA LEU A 100 7.61 0.77 -8.48
C LEU A 100 8.40 2.05 -8.21
N SER A 101 8.08 3.19 -8.86
CA SER A 101 8.68 4.49 -8.50
C SER A 101 8.34 4.87 -7.06
N GLY A 102 7.09 4.67 -6.68
CA GLY A 102 6.64 4.94 -5.31
C GLY A 102 7.28 4.02 -4.28
N ILE A 103 7.44 2.73 -4.61
CA ILE A 103 8.17 1.78 -3.75
C ILE A 103 9.63 2.19 -3.64
N PHE A 104 10.28 2.57 -4.74
CA PHE A 104 11.65 3.07 -4.74
C PHE A 104 11.81 4.32 -3.85
N ALA A 105 10.90 5.29 -3.97
CA ALA A 105 10.93 6.49 -3.14
C ALA A 105 10.74 6.16 -1.64
N ALA A 106 9.87 5.21 -1.32
CA ALA A 106 9.66 4.76 0.06
C ALA A 106 10.88 4.02 0.62
N THR A 107 11.50 3.13 -0.16
CA THR A 107 12.71 2.41 0.26
C THR A 107 13.94 3.32 0.37
N ASN A 108 13.93 4.50 -0.25
CA ASN A 108 15.00 5.50 -0.03
C ASN A 108 14.96 6.11 1.38
N TYR A 109 13.79 6.09 2.03
CA TYR A 109 13.65 6.49 3.43
C TYR A 109 14.31 5.48 4.39
N SER A 110 14.18 4.17 4.12
CA SER A 110 14.87 3.08 4.81
C SER A 110 15.59 2.21 3.78
N PRO A 111 16.84 2.52 3.41
CA PRO A 111 17.52 1.87 2.28
C PRO A 111 17.93 0.43 2.53
N GLU A 112 18.03 0.03 3.79
CA GLU A 112 18.41 -1.31 4.21
C GLU A 112 17.29 -2.33 3.95
N LEU A 113 17.62 -3.61 4.09
CA LEU A 113 16.67 -4.70 3.95
C LEU A 113 15.62 -4.62 5.06
N THR A 114 14.41 -4.30 4.69
CA THR A 114 13.30 -3.97 5.61
C THR A 114 12.02 -4.67 5.17
N ASP A 115 11.16 -4.99 6.11
CA ASP A 115 9.82 -5.54 5.89
C ASP A 115 8.83 -4.41 5.59
N TYR A 116 8.14 -4.49 4.45
CA TYR A 116 7.17 -3.49 4.01
C TYR A 116 5.79 -4.09 3.80
N LEU A 117 4.78 -3.50 4.43
CA LEU A 117 3.38 -3.80 4.14
C LEU A 117 2.86 -2.78 3.12
N LEU A 118 2.57 -3.25 1.89
CA LEU A 118 2.11 -2.42 0.77
C LEU A 118 0.59 -2.39 0.70
N LEU A 119 0.03 -1.20 0.53
CA LEU A 119 -1.40 -1.01 0.27
C LEU A 119 -1.62 0.14 -0.71
N ALA A 120 -2.26 -0.15 -1.86
CA ALA A 120 -2.69 0.91 -2.77
C ALA A 120 -4.02 1.52 -2.32
N VAL A 121 -4.18 2.83 -2.51
CA VAL A 121 -5.44 3.57 -2.24
C VAL A 121 -6.62 3.07 -3.07
N ASP A 122 -6.36 2.29 -4.11
CA ASP A 122 -7.38 1.68 -4.97
C ASP A 122 -8.17 0.54 -4.28
N TYR A 123 -7.73 0.09 -3.10
CA TYR A 123 -8.38 -0.94 -2.29
C TYR A 123 -8.95 -0.40 -0.97
N PRO A 124 -9.92 0.53 -1.01
CA PRO A 124 -10.42 1.20 0.20
C PRO A 124 -11.12 0.27 1.18
N LEU A 125 -11.65 -0.86 0.69
CA LEU A 125 -12.42 -1.81 1.49
C LEU A 125 -11.57 -2.94 2.10
N ILE A 126 -10.26 -3.00 1.84
CA ILE A 126 -9.37 -3.97 2.47
C ILE A 126 -9.50 -3.87 4.00
N THR A 127 -9.67 -5.01 4.66
CA THR A 127 -9.82 -5.08 6.11
C THR A 127 -8.47 -5.24 6.82
N THR A 128 -8.41 -4.81 8.07
CA THR A 128 -7.23 -5.03 8.93
C THR A 128 -6.94 -6.52 9.10
N THR A 129 -7.97 -7.36 9.14
CA THR A 129 -7.81 -8.83 9.22
C THR A 129 -7.00 -9.39 8.04
N ILE A 130 -7.28 -8.94 6.81
CA ILE A 130 -6.51 -9.35 5.62
C ILE A 130 -5.05 -8.93 5.78
N LEU A 131 -4.80 -7.68 6.17
CA LEU A 131 -3.45 -7.16 6.36
C LEU A 131 -2.70 -7.90 7.48
N THR A 132 -3.36 -8.19 8.61
CA THR A 132 -2.78 -8.98 9.71
C THR A 132 -2.39 -10.39 9.25
N THR A 133 -3.20 -11.02 8.40
CA THR A 133 -2.84 -12.34 7.82
C THR A 133 -1.58 -12.26 6.97
N LEU A 134 -1.41 -11.19 6.15
CA LEU A 134 -0.20 -11.00 5.36
C LEU A 134 1.03 -10.75 6.23
N VAL A 135 0.89 -10.00 7.33
CA VAL A 135 2.00 -9.72 8.27
C VAL A 135 2.56 -11.00 8.89
N THR A 136 1.73 -12.04 9.10
CA THR A 136 2.20 -13.33 9.66
C THR A 136 3.05 -14.16 8.70
N GLN A 137 3.21 -13.73 7.44
CA GLN A 137 3.97 -14.43 6.40
C GLN A 137 4.92 -13.44 5.74
N THR A 138 6.19 -13.79 5.62
CA THR A 138 7.18 -13.00 4.88
C THR A 138 7.03 -13.23 3.38
N ASP A 139 7.29 -12.18 2.60
CA ASP A 139 7.31 -12.22 1.13
C ASP A 139 6.04 -12.87 0.54
N CYS A 140 4.92 -12.17 0.69
CA CYS A 140 3.64 -12.67 0.19
C CYS A 140 2.78 -11.55 -0.42
N TYR A 141 1.83 -11.95 -1.24
CA TYR A 141 0.81 -11.05 -1.79
C TYR A 141 -0.59 -11.68 -1.68
N ALA A 142 -1.60 -10.83 -1.55
CA ALA A 142 -2.96 -11.30 -1.51
C ALA A 142 -3.42 -11.81 -2.89
N THR A 143 -4.14 -12.92 -2.91
CA THR A 143 -4.83 -13.42 -4.09
C THR A 143 -6.24 -13.86 -3.75
N THR A 144 -7.14 -13.82 -4.73
CA THR A 144 -8.47 -14.41 -4.69
C THR A 144 -8.57 -15.46 -5.79
N PRO A 145 -9.59 -16.33 -5.81
CA PRO A 145 -9.78 -17.28 -6.90
C PRO A 145 -9.79 -16.68 -8.30
N THR A 146 -10.10 -15.38 -8.42
CA THR A 146 -10.26 -14.67 -9.69
C THR A 146 -9.10 -13.73 -10.04
N GLN A 147 -8.28 -13.29 -9.05
CA GLN A 147 -7.28 -12.25 -9.29
C GLN A 147 -6.16 -12.22 -8.25
N ASP A 148 -4.94 -11.90 -8.71
CA ASP A 148 -3.80 -11.54 -7.86
C ASP A 148 -3.83 -10.04 -7.52
N HIS A 149 -3.52 -9.69 -6.26
CA HIS A 149 -3.55 -8.32 -5.73
C HIS A 149 -2.17 -7.90 -5.22
N TYR A 150 -1.22 -7.70 -6.13
CA TYR A 150 0.18 -7.42 -5.79
C TYR A 150 0.41 -6.13 -4.99
N LEU A 151 -0.51 -5.17 -5.07
CA LEU A 151 -0.45 -3.92 -4.28
C LEU A 151 -1.14 -4.05 -2.91
N VAL A 152 -1.44 -5.29 -2.49
CA VAL A 152 -1.84 -5.70 -1.15
C VAL A 152 -0.90 -6.85 -0.77
N SER A 153 0.27 -6.52 -0.21
CA SER A 153 1.36 -7.49 -0.03
C SER A 153 2.27 -7.12 1.14
N HIS A 154 2.93 -8.13 1.70
CA HIS A 154 4.03 -7.99 2.63
C HIS A 154 5.30 -8.46 1.91
N VAL A 155 6.29 -7.59 1.79
CA VAL A 155 7.55 -7.88 1.09
C VAL A 155 8.75 -7.40 1.87
N ARG A 156 9.80 -8.21 1.87
CA ARG A 156 11.09 -7.84 2.42
C ARG A 156 12.02 -7.40 1.30
N THR A 157 12.37 -6.13 1.31
CA THR A 157 13.17 -5.55 0.22
C THR A 157 14.06 -4.42 0.70
N SER A 158 14.97 -3.96 -0.16
CA SER A 158 15.85 -2.81 0.06
C SER A 158 15.80 -1.86 -1.14
N GLN A 159 16.29 -0.64 -0.93
CA GLN A 159 16.45 0.30 -2.04
C GLN A 159 17.29 -0.28 -3.18
N ALA A 160 18.37 -1.00 -2.85
CA ALA A 160 19.25 -1.61 -3.83
C ALA A 160 18.53 -2.67 -4.69
N MET A 161 17.66 -3.49 -4.08
CA MET A 161 16.86 -4.50 -4.80
C MET A 161 15.85 -3.84 -5.74
N VAL A 162 15.11 -2.84 -5.27
CA VAL A 162 14.14 -2.10 -6.10
C VAL A 162 14.86 -1.40 -7.26
N ARG A 163 15.99 -0.75 -6.98
CA ARG A 163 16.82 -0.10 -7.99
C ARG A 163 17.32 -1.09 -9.05
N ALA A 164 17.84 -2.23 -8.64
CA ALA A 164 18.34 -3.25 -9.56
C ALA A 164 17.22 -3.75 -10.48
N HIS A 165 16.01 -3.98 -9.95
CA HIS A 165 14.86 -4.38 -10.73
C HIS A 165 14.44 -3.30 -11.75
N LEU A 166 14.37 -2.04 -11.35
CA LEU A 166 14.04 -0.92 -12.24
C LEU A 166 15.08 -0.73 -13.36
N LEU A 167 16.36 -0.96 -13.09
CA LEU A 167 17.43 -0.91 -14.10
C LEU A 167 17.31 -1.99 -15.18
N LEU A 168 16.61 -3.10 -14.91
CA LEU A 168 16.28 -4.10 -15.94
C LEU A 168 15.18 -3.62 -16.90
N GLY A 169 14.56 -2.45 -16.65
CA GLY A 169 13.48 -1.92 -17.46
C GLY A 169 12.12 -2.58 -17.23
N ASP A 170 12.00 -3.45 -16.24
CA ASP A 170 10.73 -4.08 -15.91
C ASP A 170 9.96 -3.25 -14.87
N LEU A 171 8.84 -2.67 -15.29
CA LEU A 171 8.01 -1.80 -14.45
C LEU A 171 6.83 -2.53 -13.80
N ARG A 172 6.75 -3.86 -13.96
CA ARG A 172 5.65 -4.68 -13.44
C ARG A 172 5.88 -5.02 -11.98
N VAL A 173 5.04 -4.50 -11.09
CA VAL A 173 5.06 -4.85 -9.67
C VAL A 173 4.89 -6.36 -9.45
N SER A 174 4.05 -7.02 -10.26
CA SER A 174 3.87 -8.47 -10.21
C SER A 174 5.18 -9.24 -10.41
N HIS A 175 6.02 -8.79 -11.33
CA HIS A 175 7.31 -9.41 -11.57
C HIS A 175 8.30 -9.10 -10.44
N PHE A 176 8.36 -7.86 -9.97
CA PHE A 176 9.16 -7.49 -8.81
C PHE A 176 8.84 -8.36 -7.58
N ILE A 177 7.55 -8.48 -7.22
CA ILE A 177 7.14 -9.27 -6.06
C ILE A 177 7.47 -10.75 -6.24
N LYS A 178 7.14 -11.34 -7.41
CA LYS A 178 7.34 -12.78 -7.65
C LYS A 178 8.80 -13.17 -7.82
N THR A 179 9.62 -12.35 -8.48
CA THR A 179 10.98 -12.74 -8.87
C THR A 179 12.06 -12.12 -8.01
N THR A 180 11.91 -10.83 -7.64
CA THR A 180 12.91 -10.14 -6.83
C THR A 180 12.69 -10.40 -5.35
N CYS A 181 11.43 -10.32 -4.87
CA CYS A 181 11.09 -10.60 -3.48
C CYS A 181 10.74 -12.08 -3.24
N GLN A 182 10.62 -12.91 -4.28
CA GLN A 182 10.22 -14.32 -4.20
C GLN A 182 8.86 -14.53 -3.51
N GLY A 183 7.97 -13.55 -3.63
CA GLY A 183 6.68 -13.51 -2.95
C GLY A 183 5.73 -14.64 -3.35
N LEU A 184 5.09 -15.23 -2.36
CA LEU A 184 4.14 -16.32 -2.50
C LEU A 184 2.68 -15.83 -2.37
N PRO A 185 1.72 -16.47 -3.05
CA PRO A 185 0.32 -16.10 -2.93
C PRO A 185 -0.28 -16.52 -1.59
N VAL A 186 -1.01 -15.63 -0.93
CA VAL A 186 -1.90 -15.93 0.19
C VAL A 186 -3.32 -15.80 -0.29
N THR A 187 -4.04 -16.92 -0.35
CA THR A 187 -5.39 -16.95 -0.93
C THR A 187 -6.45 -16.56 0.09
N PHE A 188 -7.24 -15.58 -0.28
CA PHE A 188 -8.42 -15.14 0.47
C PHE A 188 -9.69 -15.51 -0.31
N PRO A 189 -10.85 -15.70 0.37
CA PRO A 189 -12.12 -15.83 -0.30
C PRO A 189 -12.40 -14.60 -1.17
N ASP A 190 -13.06 -14.79 -2.30
CA ASP A 190 -13.53 -13.66 -3.11
C ASP A 190 -14.51 -12.83 -2.29
N SER A 191 -14.23 -11.56 -2.15
CA SER A 191 -15.01 -10.68 -1.29
C SER A 191 -14.98 -9.24 -1.77
N GLN A 192 -15.97 -8.46 -1.33
CA GLN A 192 -16.00 -7.02 -1.59
C GLN A 192 -14.77 -6.27 -1.07
N ALA A 193 -14.03 -6.84 -0.11
CA ALA A 193 -12.81 -6.24 0.41
C ALA A 193 -11.76 -5.99 -0.69
N PHE A 194 -11.70 -6.85 -1.70
CA PHE A 194 -10.78 -6.75 -2.82
C PHE A 194 -11.32 -5.93 -4.01
N THR A 195 -12.50 -5.32 -3.88
CA THR A 195 -13.04 -4.47 -4.93
C THR A 195 -12.15 -3.25 -5.14
N ASN A 196 -11.58 -3.15 -6.35
CA ASN A 196 -10.78 -2.01 -6.76
C ASN A 196 -11.69 -0.84 -7.17
N LEU A 197 -11.31 0.40 -6.87
CA LEU A 197 -12.06 1.60 -7.23
C LEU A 197 -12.38 1.70 -8.71
N ASN A 198 -11.49 1.23 -9.59
CA ASN A 198 -11.76 1.20 -11.03
C ASN A 198 -13.00 0.37 -11.37
N ASN A 199 -13.25 -0.71 -10.62
CA ASN A 199 -14.40 -1.59 -10.80
C ASN A 199 -15.67 -1.03 -10.12
N MET A 200 -15.52 -0.28 -9.02
CA MET A 200 -16.67 0.35 -8.34
C MET A 200 -17.34 1.40 -9.21
N GLU A 201 -16.60 2.17 -10.00
CA GLU A 201 -17.19 3.12 -10.95
C GLU A 201 -17.97 2.43 -12.06
N ALA A 202 -17.43 1.34 -12.60
CA ALA A 202 -18.15 0.57 -13.60
C ALA A 202 -19.51 0.07 -13.07
N LEU A 203 -19.58 -0.28 -11.77
CA LEU A 203 -20.83 -0.69 -11.10
C LEU A 203 -21.79 0.50 -10.83
N THR A 204 -21.27 1.70 -10.60
CA THR A 204 -22.09 2.90 -10.31
C THR A 204 -22.63 3.51 -11.61
N ASN A 205 -21.88 3.45 -12.70
CA ASN A 205 -22.24 3.98 -14.01
C ASN A 205 -23.11 3.02 -14.83
N ALA A 206 -23.28 1.77 -14.37
CA ALA A 206 -24.16 0.77 -15.00
C ALA A 206 -25.61 0.76 -14.45
N LYS A 207 -25.93 1.68 -13.55
CA LYS A 207 -27.30 1.98 -13.05
C LYS A 207 -27.82 3.26 -13.66
#